data_ab001de8191b21672efa34c53f761559
#
_entry.id   ab001de8191b21672efa34c53f761559
#
_cell.length_a   1.000
_cell.length_b   1.000
_cell.length_c   1.000
_cell.angle_alpha   90.00
_cell.angle_beta   90.00
_cell.angle_gamma   90.00
#
_symmetry.space_group_name_H-M   'P 1'
#
loop_
_entity.id
_entity.type
_entity.pdbx_description
1 polymer ?
#
loop_
_entity_poly.entity_id
_entity_poly.type
_entity_poly.pdbx_seq_one_letter_code
_entity_poly.pdbx_strand_id
1 'polypeptide(L)'
;MESISKVLAMSFGGYSLEHILSAVITLLLCLLAVRLIMRAVEKLMGRIKQPNERLSRITVNFIKALLYLLTVIITAGALGLNTSSITAIASVLTLGLTLATQDIMSNVAGGLVILSTHPFSIGDVIESDGTVGTVRDISLNHTRIETADG
;
A
#
# COMPACT_ATOMS: atom_id res chain seq x y z
N MET A 1 2.65 4.86 44.53
CA MET A 1 3.16 5.06 43.14
C MET A 1 4.65 4.78 43.03
N GLU A 2 5.46 4.98 44.04
CA GLU A 2 6.93 4.67 44.04
C GLU A 2 7.26 3.18 43.89
N SER A 3 6.44 2.29 44.38
CA SER A 3 6.69 0.82 44.27
C SER A 3 6.53 0.31 42.86
N ILE A 4 5.63 0.87 42.05
CA ILE A 4 5.39 0.49 40.66
C ILE A 4 6.54 0.98 39.78
N SER A 5 7.05 2.19 40.02
CA SER A 5 8.21 2.71 39.26
C SER A 5 9.50 1.93 39.51
N LYS A 6 9.69 1.43 40.75
CA LYS A 6 10.83 0.55 41.09
C LYS A 6 10.76 -0.82 40.42
N VAL A 7 9.56 -1.40 40.29
CA VAL A 7 9.35 -2.67 39.58
C VAL A 7 9.55 -2.50 38.09
N LEU A 8 9.10 -1.39 37.50
CA LEU A 8 9.29 -1.06 36.09
C LEU A 8 10.76 -0.77 35.71
N ALA A 9 11.55 -0.32 36.69
CA ALA A 9 12.99 -0.08 36.50
C ALA A 9 13.87 -1.34 36.63
N MET A 10 13.32 -2.52 36.96
CA MET A 10 14.06 -3.78 36.98
C MET A 10 14.45 -4.17 35.54
N SER A 11 15.77 -4.17 35.25
CA SER A 11 16.28 -4.61 33.96
C SER A 11 16.35 -6.13 33.90
N PHE A 12 15.64 -6.75 32.97
CA PHE A 12 15.79 -8.17 32.62
C PHE A 12 16.62 -8.24 31.33
N GLY A 13 17.83 -8.79 31.40
CA GLY A 13 18.67 -8.99 30.23
C GLY A 13 19.13 -7.72 29.49
N GLY A 14 19.25 -6.56 30.19
CA GLY A 14 19.68 -5.29 29.60
C GLY A 14 18.56 -4.40 29.07
N TYR A 15 17.31 -4.87 29.07
CA TYR A 15 16.13 -4.08 28.73
C TYR A 15 15.33 -3.72 29.98
N SER A 16 14.86 -2.48 30.08
CA SER A 16 13.95 -2.11 31.17
C SER A 16 12.60 -2.81 30.98
N LEU A 17 11.96 -3.19 32.08
CA LEU A 17 10.63 -3.83 32.05
C LEU A 17 9.62 -2.98 31.30
N GLU A 18 9.79 -1.67 31.31
CA GLU A 18 9.00 -0.70 30.57
C GLU A 18 9.07 -0.90 29.04
N HIS A 19 10.28 -1.10 28.50
CA HIS A 19 10.47 -1.38 27.07
C HIS A 19 9.86 -2.74 26.67
N ILE A 20 9.97 -3.74 27.51
CA ILE A 20 9.38 -5.06 27.24
C ILE A 20 7.85 -4.94 27.24
N LEU A 21 7.27 -4.27 28.22
CA LEU A 21 5.82 -4.07 28.31
C LEU A 21 5.30 -3.25 27.12
N SER A 22 5.98 -2.15 26.77
CA SER A 22 5.60 -1.32 25.62
C SER A 22 5.68 -2.10 24.31
N ALA A 23 6.71 -2.94 24.13
CA ALA A 23 6.87 -3.77 22.94
C ALA A 23 5.75 -4.83 22.82
N VAL A 24 5.38 -5.46 23.94
CA VAL A 24 4.27 -6.44 23.95
C VAL A 24 2.95 -5.77 23.58
N ILE A 25 2.65 -4.62 24.18
CA ILE A 25 1.43 -3.85 23.86
C ILE A 25 1.45 -3.43 22.39
N THR A 26 2.57 -2.88 21.91
CA THR A 26 2.74 -2.46 20.52
C THR A 26 2.57 -3.63 19.56
N LEU A 27 3.16 -4.79 19.86
CA LEU A 27 3.01 -6.00 19.06
C LEU A 27 1.55 -6.44 18.95
N LEU A 28 0.84 -6.48 20.08
CA LEU A 28 -0.57 -6.86 20.10
C LEU A 28 -1.44 -5.90 19.30
N LEU A 29 -1.20 -4.58 19.43
CA LEU A 29 -1.90 -3.56 18.65
C LEU A 29 -1.60 -3.67 17.15
N CYS A 30 -0.32 -3.88 16.78
CA CYS A 30 0.06 -4.08 15.39
C CYS A 30 -0.57 -5.35 14.79
N LEU A 31 -0.55 -6.47 15.52
CA LEU A 31 -1.19 -7.70 15.05
C LEU A 31 -2.72 -7.55 14.91
N LEU A 32 -3.35 -6.80 15.80
CA LEU A 32 -4.77 -6.47 15.67
C LEU A 32 -5.01 -5.60 14.43
N ALA A 33 -4.19 -4.57 14.21
CA ALA A 33 -4.28 -3.71 13.04
C ALA A 33 -4.07 -4.52 11.73
N VAL A 34 -3.06 -5.39 11.68
CA VAL A 34 -2.83 -6.30 10.54
C VAL A 34 -4.07 -7.16 10.26
N ARG A 35 -4.67 -7.75 11.30
CA ARG A 35 -5.89 -8.55 11.15
C ARG A 35 -7.07 -7.75 10.61
N LEU A 36 -7.27 -6.52 11.09
CA LEU A 36 -8.34 -5.64 10.61
C LEU A 36 -8.13 -5.22 9.15
N ILE A 37 -6.91 -4.80 8.81
CA ILE A 37 -6.54 -4.41 7.45
C ILE A 37 -6.71 -5.60 6.49
N MET A 38 -6.21 -6.78 6.86
CA MET A 38 -6.32 -7.98 6.02
C MET A 38 -7.78 -8.39 5.79
N ARG A 39 -8.64 -8.32 6.81
CA ARG A 39 -10.08 -8.56 6.63
C ARG A 39 -10.72 -7.56 5.67
N ALA A 40 -10.31 -6.28 5.73
CA ALA A 40 -10.80 -5.26 4.80
C ALA A 40 -10.33 -5.54 3.37
N VAL A 41 -9.05 -5.88 3.19
CA VAL A 41 -8.47 -6.24 1.88
C VAL A 41 -9.17 -7.45 1.27
N GLU A 42 -9.33 -8.54 2.02
CA GLU A 42 -10.00 -9.76 1.57
C GLU A 42 -11.47 -9.49 1.21
N LYS A 43 -12.18 -8.67 2.00
CA LYS A 43 -13.56 -8.27 1.72
C LYS A 43 -13.67 -7.42 0.45
N LEU A 44 -12.74 -6.50 0.22
CA LEU A 44 -12.69 -5.70 -1.01
C LEU A 44 -12.38 -6.56 -2.24
N MET A 45 -11.38 -7.44 -2.13
CA MET A 45 -11.02 -8.37 -3.20
C MET A 45 -12.16 -9.33 -3.57
N GLY A 46 -12.93 -9.81 -2.58
CA GLY A 46 -14.10 -10.66 -2.81
C GLY A 46 -15.28 -9.97 -3.50
N ARG A 47 -15.30 -8.63 -3.57
CA ARG A 47 -16.33 -7.86 -4.29
C ARG A 47 -16.03 -7.65 -5.77
N ILE A 48 -14.79 -7.87 -6.20
CA ILE A 48 -14.38 -7.72 -7.59
C ILE A 48 -14.88 -8.94 -8.37
N LYS A 49 -15.80 -8.73 -9.32
CA LYS A 49 -16.28 -9.78 -10.22
C LYS A 49 -15.11 -10.27 -11.09
N GLN A 50 -14.75 -11.54 -10.95
CA GLN A 50 -13.65 -12.23 -11.63
C GLN A 50 -12.23 -11.69 -11.30
N PRO A 51 -11.77 -11.77 -10.06
CA PRO A 51 -10.35 -11.63 -9.82
C PRO A 51 -9.64 -12.86 -10.39
N ASN A 52 -8.56 -12.63 -11.14
CA ASN A 52 -7.66 -13.71 -11.52
C ASN A 52 -7.10 -14.27 -10.19
N GLU A 53 -7.54 -15.46 -9.74
CA GLU A 53 -7.22 -16.00 -8.41
C GLU A 53 -5.73 -15.94 -8.08
N ARG A 54 -4.90 -16.11 -9.10
CA ARG A 54 -3.44 -16.07 -8.96
C ARG A 54 -2.95 -14.65 -8.61
N LEU A 55 -3.44 -13.62 -9.30
CA LEU A 55 -3.10 -12.22 -9.02
C LEU A 55 -3.61 -11.79 -7.65
N SER A 56 -4.84 -12.17 -7.30
CA SER A 56 -5.42 -11.88 -6.00
C SER A 56 -4.57 -12.44 -4.86
N ARG A 57 -4.14 -13.70 -4.96
CA ARG A 57 -3.28 -14.34 -3.93
C ARG A 57 -1.91 -13.67 -3.82
N ILE A 58 -1.29 -13.31 -4.96
CA ILE A 58 0.01 -12.61 -4.96
C ILE A 58 -0.12 -11.26 -4.26
N THR A 59 -1.14 -10.47 -4.62
CA THR A 59 -1.39 -9.14 -4.04
C THR A 59 -1.64 -9.22 -2.53
N VAL A 60 -2.51 -10.13 -2.10
CA VAL A 60 -2.81 -10.35 -0.67
C VAL A 60 -1.57 -10.76 0.10
N ASN A 61 -0.77 -11.69 -0.43
CA ASN A 61 0.47 -12.14 0.22
C ASN A 61 1.52 -11.03 0.27
N PHE A 62 1.63 -10.21 -0.77
CA PHE A 62 2.53 -9.06 -0.79
C PHE A 62 2.17 -8.02 0.28
N ILE A 63 0.89 -7.63 0.35
CA ILE A 63 0.38 -6.70 1.37
C ILE A 63 0.63 -7.28 2.77
N LYS A 64 0.35 -8.57 2.97
CA LYS A 64 0.57 -9.26 4.24
C LYS A 64 2.03 -9.24 4.66
N ALA A 65 2.94 -9.55 3.73
CA ALA A 65 4.40 -9.52 3.99
C ALA A 65 4.86 -8.11 4.39
N LEU A 66 4.39 -7.07 3.69
CA LEU A 66 4.72 -5.67 4.00
C LEU A 66 4.22 -5.26 5.39
N LEU A 67 2.99 -5.63 5.75
CA LEU A 67 2.42 -5.34 7.08
C LEU A 67 3.18 -6.04 8.20
N TYR A 68 3.60 -7.29 8.00
CA TYR A 68 4.43 -7.99 9.00
C TYR A 68 5.82 -7.38 9.12
N LEU A 69 6.44 -6.97 8.00
CA LEU A 69 7.72 -6.26 8.03
C LEU A 69 7.62 -4.97 8.86
N LEU A 70 6.58 -4.17 8.63
CA LEU A 70 6.32 -2.96 9.42
C LEU A 70 6.10 -3.28 10.90
N THR A 71 5.35 -4.34 11.20
CA THR A 71 5.12 -4.79 12.59
C THR A 71 6.43 -5.11 13.30
N VAL A 72 7.35 -5.82 12.63
CA VAL A 72 8.67 -6.15 13.18
C VAL A 72 9.48 -4.89 13.46
N ILE A 73 9.53 -3.94 12.52
CA ILE A 73 10.29 -2.68 12.67
C ILE A 73 9.74 -1.86 13.84
N ILE A 74 8.42 -1.69 13.93
CA ILE A 74 7.77 -0.91 14.98
C ILE A 74 8.00 -1.56 16.35
N THR A 75 7.86 -2.89 16.44
CA THR A 75 8.07 -3.63 17.69
C THR A 75 9.53 -3.58 18.13
N ALA A 76 10.48 -3.67 17.20
CA ALA A 76 11.91 -3.54 17.49
C ALA A 76 12.24 -2.14 18.05
N GLY A 77 11.64 -1.09 17.49
CA GLY A 77 11.75 0.28 18.02
C GLY A 77 11.18 0.41 19.44
N ALA A 78 10.04 -0.23 19.73
CA ALA A 78 9.43 -0.25 21.06
C ALA A 78 10.30 -0.99 22.11
N LEU A 79 11.12 -1.97 21.68
CA LEU A 79 12.15 -2.62 22.52
C LEU A 79 13.36 -1.73 22.77
N GLY A 80 13.44 -0.53 22.16
CA GLY A 80 14.60 0.35 22.27
C GLY A 80 15.76 -0.02 21.34
N LEU A 81 15.53 -0.93 20.38
CA LEU A 81 16.53 -1.26 19.37
C LEU A 81 16.69 -0.09 18.38
N ASN A 82 17.92 0.14 17.93
CA ASN A 82 18.16 1.14 16.88
C ASN A 82 17.67 0.61 15.53
N THR A 83 16.51 1.06 15.10
CA THR A 83 15.90 0.69 13.82
C THR A 83 16.25 1.65 12.68
N SER A 84 17.10 2.65 12.92
CA SER A 84 17.42 3.71 11.93
C SER A 84 17.92 3.15 10.60
N SER A 85 18.84 2.17 10.63
CA SER A 85 19.37 1.56 9.40
C SER A 85 18.30 0.80 8.62
N ILE A 86 17.42 0.06 9.32
CA ILE A 86 16.33 -0.69 8.68
C ILE A 86 15.32 0.29 8.09
N THR A 87 14.98 1.35 8.83
CA THR A 87 14.07 2.41 8.36
C THR A 87 14.65 3.14 7.16
N ALA A 88 15.96 3.42 7.13
CA ALA A 88 16.61 4.02 5.98
C ALA A 88 16.50 3.14 4.73
N ILE A 89 16.80 1.84 4.85
CA ILE A 89 16.65 0.88 3.74
C ILE A 89 15.19 0.80 3.28
N ALA A 90 14.25 0.70 4.21
CA ALA A 90 12.81 0.68 3.89
C ALA A 90 12.36 1.94 3.16
N SER A 91 12.89 3.11 3.53
CA SER A 91 12.61 4.39 2.86
C SER A 91 13.11 4.41 1.41
N VAL A 92 14.33 3.91 1.16
CA VAL A 92 14.88 3.79 -0.20
C VAL A 92 14.05 2.83 -1.05
N LEU A 93 13.65 1.68 -0.49
CA LEU A 93 12.79 0.71 -1.19
C LEU A 93 11.41 1.31 -1.49
N THR A 94 10.83 2.06 -0.55
CA THR A 94 9.55 2.74 -0.74
C THR A 94 9.65 3.79 -1.85
N LEU A 95 10.73 4.59 -1.86
CA LEU A 95 10.97 5.56 -2.92
C LEU A 95 11.09 4.87 -4.29
N GLY A 96 11.87 3.79 -4.37
CA GLY A 96 12.01 3.00 -5.61
C GLY A 96 10.66 2.45 -6.10
N LEU A 97 9.84 1.92 -5.20
CA LEU A 97 8.49 1.44 -5.53
C LEU A 97 7.57 2.58 -5.97
N THR A 98 7.65 3.74 -5.32
CA THR A 98 6.88 4.93 -5.69
C THR A 98 7.21 5.37 -7.11
N LEU A 99 8.51 5.48 -7.44
CA LEU A 99 8.94 5.82 -8.79
C LEU A 99 8.50 4.77 -9.82
N ALA A 100 8.59 3.49 -9.48
CA ALA A 100 8.14 2.39 -10.37
C ALA A 100 6.63 2.38 -10.64
N THR A 101 5.82 2.96 -9.75
CA THR A 101 4.36 3.02 -9.90
C THR A 101 3.85 4.39 -10.37
N GLN A 102 4.74 5.37 -10.55
CA GLN A 102 4.38 6.76 -10.87
C GLN A 102 3.52 6.86 -12.14
N ASP A 103 3.91 6.16 -13.20
CA ASP A 103 3.19 6.21 -14.48
C ASP A 103 1.78 5.61 -14.36
N ILE A 104 1.64 4.53 -13.59
CA ILE A 104 0.33 3.92 -13.33
C ILE A 104 -0.58 4.91 -12.61
N MET A 105 -0.07 5.59 -11.58
CA MET A 105 -0.82 6.59 -10.83
C MET A 105 -1.18 7.81 -11.70
N SER A 106 -0.26 8.26 -12.54
CA SER A 106 -0.49 9.35 -13.50
C SER A 106 -1.60 9.00 -14.49
N ASN A 107 -1.57 7.80 -15.07
CA ASN A 107 -2.59 7.33 -16.01
C ASN A 107 -3.97 7.21 -15.33
N VAL A 108 -4.02 6.67 -14.10
CA VAL A 108 -5.27 6.59 -13.31
C VAL A 108 -5.81 7.98 -13.00
N ALA A 109 -4.96 8.93 -12.60
CA ALA A 109 -5.37 10.30 -12.34
C ALA A 109 -5.91 10.99 -13.61
N GLY A 110 -5.21 10.83 -14.75
CA GLY A 110 -5.65 11.33 -16.05
C GLY A 110 -6.98 10.73 -16.48
N GLY A 111 -7.13 9.40 -16.36
CA GLY A 111 -8.38 8.72 -16.68
C GLY A 111 -9.55 9.18 -15.79
N LEU A 112 -9.32 9.42 -14.50
CA LEU A 112 -10.33 9.95 -13.60
C LEU A 112 -10.78 11.37 -14.00
N VAL A 113 -9.84 12.23 -14.44
CA VAL A 113 -10.16 13.56 -14.97
C VAL A 113 -11.01 13.44 -16.23
N ILE A 114 -10.63 12.59 -17.19
CA ILE A 114 -11.39 12.38 -18.44
C ILE A 114 -12.82 11.89 -18.12
N LEU A 115 -12.95 10.89 -17.23
CA LEU A 115 -14.25 10.36 -16.81
C LEU A 115 -15.09 11.35 -16.01
N SER A 116 -14.49 12.33 -15.34
CA SER A 116 -15.18 13.35 -14.55
C SER A 116 -15.60 14.54 -15.38
N THR A 117 -14.73 15.01 -16.27
CA THR A 117 -14.94 16.25 -17.03
C THR A 117 -15.56 16.01 -18.42
N HIS A 118 -15.51 14.77 -18.93
CA HIS A 118 -16.03 14.35 -20.24
C HIS A 118 -15.59 15.29 -21.38
N PRO A 119 -14.28 15.56 -21.56
CA PRO A 119 -13.80 16.44 -22.61
C PRO A 119 -14.09 15.88 -24.02
N PHE A 120 -14.26 14.57 -24.14
CA PHE A 120 -14.73 13.84 -25.32
C PHE A 120 -15.53 12.60 -24.87
N SER A 121 -16.29 12.03 -25.77
CA SER A 121 -17.17 10.88 -25.55
C SER A 121 -16.87 9.73 -26.49
N ILE A 122 -17.40 8.54 -26.18
CA ILE A 122 -17.32 7.38 -27.10
C ILE A 122 -18.02 7.75 -28.41
N GLY A 123 -17.32 7.59 -29.53
CA GLY A 123 -17.76 7.96 -30.87
C GLY A 123 -17.17 9.26 -31.39
N ASP A 124 -16.56 10.08 -30.55
CA ASP A 124 -15.88 11.30 -30.97
C ASP A 124 -14.56 10.97 -31.70
N VAL A 125 -14.20 11.85 -32.65
CA VAL A 125 -12.91 11.78 -33.32
C VAL A 125 -11.93 12.68 -32.58
N ILE A 126 -10.82 12.11 -32.11
CA ILE A 126 -9.78 12.82 -31.41
C ILE A 126 -8.42 12.61 -32.08
N GLU A 127 -7.50 13.53 -31.84
CA GLU A 127 -6.10 13.42 -32.22
C GLU A 127 -5.26 13.31 -30.94
N SER A 128 -4.37 12.31 -30.90
CA SER A 128 -3.41 12.12 -29.82
C SER A 128 -2.06 11.71 -30.43
N ASP A 129 -1.02 12.47 -30.09
CA ASP A 129 0.36 12.24 -30.57
C ASP A 129 0.45 12.07 -32.11
N GLY A 130 -0.33 12.89 -32.86
CA GLY A 130 -0.37 12.82 -34.32
C GLY A 130 -1.19 11.66 -34.90
N THR A 131 -1.84 10.87 -34.06
CA THR A 131 -2.74 9.80 -34.47
C THR A 131 -4.17 10.23 -34.33
N VAL A 132 -4.92 10.25 -35.44
CA VAL A 132 -6.35 10.59 -35.47
C VAL A 132 -7.16 9.30 -35.46
N GLY A 133 -8.17 9.24 -34.57
CA GLY A 133 -9.02 8.06 -34.45
C GLY A 133 -10.33 8.34 -33.74
N THR A 134 -11.26 7.40 -33.87
CA THR A 134 -12.56 7.45 -33.20
C THR A 134 -12.46 6.76 -31.83
N VAL A 135 -12.91 7.39 -30.78
CA VAL A 135 -12.94 6.85 -29.41
C VAL A 135 -13.89 5.66 -29.34
N ARG A 136 -13.37 4.49 -28.97
CA ARG A 136 -14.15 3.25 -28.83
C ARG A 136 -14.40 2.85 -27.38
N ASP A 137 -13.46 3.18 -26.49
CA ASP A 137 -13.57 2.84 -25.08
C ASP A 137 -12.80 3.86 -24.23
N ILE A 138 -13.34 4.19 -23.07
CA ILE A 138 -12.72 5.07 -22.08
C ILE A 138 -12.67 4.32 -20.76
N SER A 139 -11.47 3.89 -20.38
CA SER A 139 -11.19 3.19 -19.15
C SER A 139 -10.37 4.06 -18.19
N LEU A 140 -10.25 3.64 -16.94
CA LEU A 140 -9.56 4.43 -15.91
C LEU A 140 -8.06 4.66 -16.21
N ASN A 141 -7.42 3.73 -16.91
CA ASN A 141 -5.99 3.75 -17.19
C ASN A 141 -5.64 3.87 -18.69
N HIS A 142 -6.62 3.82 -19.58
CA HIS A 142 -6.39 3.97 -21.01
C HIS A 142 -7.68 4.37 -21.76
N THR A 143 -7.52 5.03 -22.89
CA THR A 143 -8.57 5.30 -23.86
C THR A 143 -8.21 4.57 -25.15
N ARG A 144 -9.14 3.78 -25.70
CA ARG A 144 -8.95 3.08 -26.98
C ARG A 144 -9.53 3.94 -28.10
N ILE A 145 -8.68 4.22 -29.08
CA ILE A 145 -9.07 4.85 -30.33
C ILE A 145 -8.92 3.87 -31.48
N GLU A 146 -9.80 3.94 -32.46
CA GLU A 146 -9.74 3.18 -33.71
C GLU A 146 -9.34 4.16 -34.82
N THR A 147 -8.22 3.87 -35.46
CA THR A 147 -7.69 4.68 -36.57
C THR A 147 -8.30 4.25 -37.90
N ALA A 148 -8.14 5.06 -38.95
CA ALA A 148 -8.66 4.73 -40.27
C ALA A 148 -7.98 3.50 -40.89
N ASP A 149 -6.79 3.15 -40.41
CA ASP A 149 -5.99 2.01 -40.88
C ASP A 149 -6.25 0.68 -40.11
N GLY A 150 -7.11 0.69 -39.09
CA GLY A 150 -7.50 -0.46 -38.26
C GLY A 150 -6.88 -0.52 -36.89
#